data_8d5b056a9185c2762a6daa5b8575b50e
#
_entry.id   8d5b056a9185c2762a6daa5b8575b50e
#
_cell.length_a   1.000
_cell.length_b   1.000
_cell.length_c   1.000
_cell.angle_alpha   90.00
_cell.angle_beta   90.00
_cell.angle_gamma   90.00
#
_symmetry.space_group_name_H-M   'P 1'
#
loop_
_entity.id
_entity.type
_entity.pdbx_description
1 polymer ?
#
loop_
_entity_poly.entity_id
_entity_poly.type
_entity_poly.pdbx_seq_one_letter_code
_entity_poly.pdbx_strand_id
1 'polypeptide(L)'
;PYTPRDNHEFQLDFPKLVHRYNAQKAKKKDKTLRDRVLGDPDGSAKLARMSFGMANTMNRVKFHRVMMEKVLGIHRDKDLPDFSAQTFEKQAESKNLMTKENPETILFQTCYVQNNEPEIGFDTLEVLKHNDVECGCVKGLECCGMPSWEQGDLESLRKHAKHNINKLLPHVEKGSKVLALNPTCSMMMKREYPELLEGSDREAARKLADAVQNPTEYLWDIRKEERFKRDFKSTPGDKVAYHAPCHLRTQGAGFRGRDLIRMIPGVKPQLTMECCGHDGTY
;
A
#
# COMPACT_ATOMS: atom_id res chain seq x y z
N PRO A 1 -8.87 -13.29 -11.12
CA PRO A 1 -7.63 -13.99 -11.46
C PRO A 1 -7.57 -15.31 -10.71
N TYR A 2 -7.12 -16.32 -11.40
CA TYR A 2 -7.02 -17.66 -10.88
C TYR A 2 -5.62 -17.84 -10.26
N THR A 3 -5.56 -18.04 -8.96
CA THR A 3 -4.31 -18.38 -8.26
C THR A 3 -4.40 -19.82 -7.78
N PRO A 4 -3.35 -20.64 -7.96
CA PRO A 4 -3.38 -22.02 -7.51
C PRO A 4 -3.49 -22.04 -5.98
N ARG A 5 -4.29 -22.97 -5.50
CA ARG A 5 -4.22 -23.42 -4.12
C ARG A 5 -3.30 -24.65 -4.06
N ASP A 6 -2.73 -24.92 -2.91
CA ASP A 6 -1.70 -25.95 -2.71
C ASP A 6 -2.06 -27.34 -3.28
N ASN A 7 -3.33 -27.62 -3.52
CA ASN A 7 -3.84 -28.90 -4.00
C ASN A 7 -4.35 -28.85 -5.46
N HIS A 8 -3.99 -27.83 -6.24
CA HIS A 8 -4.45 -27.77 -7.63
C HIS A 8 -3.51 -28.56 -8.54
N GLU A 9 -4.05 -29.52 -9.28
CA GLU A 9 -3.27 -30.46 -10.12
C GLU A 9 -2.32 -29.77 -11.09
N PHE A 10 -2.78 -28.71 -11.75
CA PHE A 10 -1.97 -28.01 -12.76
C PHE A 10 -1.15 -26.85 -12.23
N GLN A 11 -1.24 -26.48 -10.95
CA GLN A 11 -0.52 -25.35 -10.34
C GLN A 11 -0.57 -24.06 -11.20
N LEU A 12 -1.72 -23.82 -11.82
CA LEU A 12 -1.90 -22.69 -12.73
C LEU A 12 -1.94 -21.36 -11.95
N ASP A 13 -0.98 -20.49 -12.25
CA ASP A 13 -0.94 -19.10 -11.78
C ASP A 13 -0.94 -18.17 -12.99
N PHE A 14 -2.14 -17.79 -13.45
CA PHE A 14 -2.31 -16.92 -14.60
C PHE A 14 -1.72 -15.52 -14.39
N PRO A 15 -1.91 -14.83 -13.25
CA PRO A 15 -1.24 -13.57 -12.98
C PRO A 15 0.27 -13.68 -13.10
N LYS A 16 0.88 -14.71 -12.55
CA LYS A 16 2.33 -14.93 -12.63
C LYS A 16 2.82 -15.18 -14.06
N LEU A 17 2.02 -15.85 -14.87
CA LEU A 17 2.31 -16.03 -16.30
C LEU A 17 2.34 -14.68 -17.03
N VAL A 18 1.33 -13.83 -16.79
CA VAL A 18 1.27 -12.47 -17.37
C VAL A 18 2.47 -11.62 -16.94
N HIS A 19 2.84 -11.67 -15.67
CA HIS A 19 4.01 -10.92 -15.18
C HIS A 19 5.32 -11.42 -15.78
N ARG A 20 5.50 -12.73 -15.97
CA ARG A 20 6.64 -13.28 -16.71
C ARG A 20 6.70 -12.76 -18.15
N TYR A 21 5.57 -12.70 -18.83
CA TYR A 21 5.47 -12.12 -20.16
C TYR A 21 5.86 -10.63 -20.16
N ASN A 22 5.31 -9.84 -19.25
CA ASN A 22 5.63 -8.43 -19.10
C ASN A 22 7.11 -8.21 -18.79
N ALA A 23 7.72 -9.03 -17.93
CA ALA A 23 9.14 -8.97 -17.62
C ALA A 23 10.02 -9.23 -18.86
N GLN A 24 9.63 -10.19 -19.72
CA GLN A 24 10.35 -10.43 -20.97
C GLN A 24 10.16 -9.28 -21.97
N LYS A 25 8.97 -8.69 -22.01
CA LYS A 25 8.67 -7.53 -22.85
C LYS A 25 9.47 -6.30 -22.40
N ALA A 26 9.55 -6.05 -21.08
CA ALA A 26 10.31 -4.95 -20.52
C ALA A 26 11.83 -5.05 -20.79
N LYS A 27 12.38 -6.25 -20.80
CA LYS A 27 13.79 -6.48 -21.17
C LYS A 27 14.11 -6.17 -22.64
N LYS A 28 13.13 -6.26 -23.53
CA LYS A 28 13.31 -6.10 -24.99
C LYS A 28 12.98 -4.70 -25.49
N LYS A 29 12.36 -3.86 -24.67
CA LYS A 29 11.83 -2.56 -25.09
C LYS A 29 12.22 -1.50 -24.07
N ASP A 30 12.69 -0.35 -24.58
CA ASP A 30 12.92 0.83 -23.74
C ASP A 30 11.62 1.30 -23.10
N LYS A 31 11.74 1.72 -21.84
CA LYS A 31 10.60 2.30 -21.10
C LYS A 31 10.10 3.56 -21.80
N THR A 32 8.82 3.63 -22.06
CA THR A 32 8.17 4.84 -22.53
C THR A 32 8.17 5.93 -21.45
N LEU A 33 7.90 7.17 -21.83
CA LEU A 33 7.69 8.27 -20.87
C LEU A 33 6.57 7.94 -19.89
N ARG A 34 5.47 7.35 -20.37
CA ARG A 34 4.37 6.85 -19.54
C ARG A 34 4.86 5.86 -18.49
N ASP A 35 5.62 4.85 -18.90
CA ASP A 35 6.12 3.81 -17.99
C ASP A 35 7.03 4.40 -16.90
N ARG A 36 7.84 5.41 -17.24
CA ARG A 36 8.70 6.10 -16.27
C ARG A 36 7.90 6.92 -15.27
N VAL A 37 6.92 7.69 -15.73
CA VAL A 37 6.11 8.56 -14.87
C VAL A 37 5.19 7.75 -13.95
N LEU A 38 4.51 6.73 -14.48
CA LEU A 38 3.58 5.91 -13.71
C LEU A 38 4.30 4.82 -12.88
N GLY A 39 5.49 4.40 -13.30
CA GLY A 39 6.30 3.40 -12.61
C GLY A 39 7.05 3.93 -11.38
N ASP A 40 7.20 5.25 -11.26
CA ASP A 40 7.90 5.91 -10.16
C ASP A 40 6.98 6.95 -9.46
N PRO A 41 6.08 6.51 -8.58
CA PRO A 41 5.17 7.42 -7.88
C PRO A 41 5.89 8.38 -6.93
N ASP A 42 6.99 7.97 -6.32
CA ASP A 42 7.76 8.80 -5.40
C ASP A 42 8.49 9.93 -6.12
N GLY A 43 9.14 9.62 -7.25
CA GLY A 43 9.79 10.61 -8.11
C GLY A 43 8.79 11.58 -8.74
N SER A 44 7.66 11.07 -9.25
CA SER A 44 6.59 11.88 -9.82
C SER A 44 6.00 12.83 -8.79
N ALA A 45 5.76 12.37 -7.57
CA ALA A 45 5.26 13.20 -6.47
C ALA A 45 6.30 14.24 -6.00
N LYS A 46 7.58 13.89 -5.98
CA LYS A 46 8.66 14.84 -5.68
C LYS A 46 8.67 15.99 -6.70
N LEU A 47 8.58 15.65 -7.99
CA LEU A 47 8.52 16.65 -9.06
C LEU A 47 7.27 17.51 -8.95
N ALA A 48 6.11 16.92 -8.66
CA ALA A 48 4.86 17.65 -8.48
C ALA A 48 4.94 18.63 -7.29
N ARG A 49 5.55 18.25 -6.17
CA ARG A 49 5.74 19.16 -5.03
C ARG A 49 6.68 20.32 -5.35
N MET A 50 7.70 20.10 -6.18
CA MET A 50 8.59 21.19 -6.65
C MET A 50 7.85 22.25 -7.48
N SER A 51 6.68 21.95 -8.01
CA SER A 51 5.83 22.90 -8.74
C SER A 51 4.99 23.81 -7.82
N PHE A 52 5.13 23.72 -6.49
CA PHE A 52 4.40 24.55 -5.50
C PHE A 52 2.87 24.53 -5.70
N GLY A 53 2.30 23.35 -5.98
CA GLY A 53 0.86 23.15 -6.17
C GLY A 53 0.37 23.36 -7.60
N MET A 54 1.23 23.81 -8.51
CA MET A 54 0.85 24.01 -9.90
C MET A 54 0.44 22.69 -10.58
N ALA A 55 1.07 21.57 -10.25
CA ALA A 55 0.71 20.27 -10.77
C ALA A 55 -0.76 19.91 -10.44
N ASN A 56 -1.22 20.14 -9.20
CA ASN A 56 -2.61 19.90 -8.80
C ASN A 56 -3.59 20.80 -9.58
N THR A 57 -3.25 22.09 -9.72
CA THR A 57 -4.05 23.03 -10.50
C THR A 57 -4.15 22.60 -11.97
N MET A 58 -3.03 22.20 -12.57
CA MET A 58 -2.98 21.77 -13.96
C MET A 58 -3.78 20.46 -14.19
N ASN A 59 -3.81 19.56 -13.22
CA ASN A 59 -4.62 18.32 -13.27
C ASN A 59 -6.14 18.62 -13.37
N ARG A 60 -6.59 19.82 -13.05
CA ARG A 60 -8.00 20.25 -13.11
C ARG A 60 -8.33 21.02 -14.38
N VAL A 61 -7.33 21.43 -15.16
CA VAL A 61 -7.51 22.21 -16.39
C VAL A 61 -7.74 21.28 -17.58
N LYS A 62 -8.90 21.39 -18.25
CA LYS A 62 -9.31 20.54 -19.37
C LYS A 62 -8.26 20.45 -20.47
N PHE A 63 -7.67 21.56 -20.89
CA PHE A 63 -6.64 21.56 -21.92
C PHE A 63 -5.44 20.69 -21.53
N HIS A 64 -4.99 20.82 -20.29
CA HIS A 64 -3.87 20.03 -19.76
C HIS A 64 -4.21 18.54 -19.71
N ARG A 65 -5.44 18.18 -19.32
CA ARG A 65 -5.94 16.80 -19.30
C ARG A 65 -5.92 16.19 -20.71
N VAL A 66 -6.32 16.94 -21.73
CA VAL A 66 -6.22 16.50 -23.13
C VAL A 66 -4.76 16.26 -23.55
N MET A 67 -3.83 17.12 -23.13
CA MET A 67 -2.40 16.92 -23.40
C MET A 67 -1.86 15.68 -22.68
N MET A 68 -2.22 15.45 -21.42
CA MET A 68 -1.84 14.24 -20.67
C MET A 68 -2.36 12.97 -21.33
N GLU A 69 -3.58 13.00 -21.85
CA GLU A 69 -4.14 11.85 -22.56
C GLU A 69 -3.35 11.53 -23.83
N LYS A 70 -2.96 12.52 -24.61
CA LYS A 70 -2.18 12.34 -25.84
C LYS A 70 -0.72 11.89 -25.57
N VAL A 71 -0.10 12.38 -24.51
CA VAL A 71 1.32 12.13 -24.22
C VAL A 71 1.53 10.93 -23.30
N LEU A 72 0.72 10.81 -22.26
CA LEU A 72 0.85 9.78 -21.23
C LEU A 72 -0.22 8.68 -21.34
N GLY A 73 -1.24 8.85 -22.19
CA GLY A 73 -2.35 7.90 -22.31
C GLY A 73 -3.27 7.86 -21.07
N ILE A 74 -3.22 8.89 -20.21
CA ILE A 74 -4.11 9.01 -19.05
C ILE A 74 -5.39 9.70 -19.51
N HIS A 75 -6.54 8.99 -19.48
CA HIS A 75 -7.80 9.53 -19.94
C HIS A 75 -8.15 10.85 -19.27
N ARG A 76 -8.64 11.82 -20.05
CA ARG A 76 -8.89 13.19 -19.57
C ARG A 76 -9.90 13.29 -18.42
N ASP A 77 -10.86 12.37 -18.35
CA ASP A 77 -11.89 12.34 -17.32
C ASP A 77 -11.53 11.43 -16.14
N LYS A 78 -10.30 10.85 -16.11
CA LYS A 78 -9.81 10.10 -14.97
C LYS A 78 -9.51 11.05 -13.82
N ASP A 79 -10.17 10.88 -12.69
CA ASP A 79 -9.82 11.62 -11.48
C ASP A 79 -8.41 11.26 -11.02
N LEU A 80 -7.60 12.28 -10.80
CA LEU A 80 -6.25 12.12 -10.26
C LEU A 80 -6.22 12.71 -8.86
N PRO A 81 -5.68 11.99 -7.87
CA PRO A 81 -5.54 12.51 -6.53
C PRO A 81 -4.55 13.69 -6.53
N ASP A 82 -4.81 14.67 -5.67
CA ASP A 82 -3.89 15.78 -5.47
C ASP A 82 -2.62 15.30 -4.75
N PHE A 83 -1.51 15.93 -5.04
CA PHE A 83 -0.29 15.74 -4.27
C PHE A 83 -0.33 16.61 -3.01
N SER A 84 -0.02 16.01 -1.87
CA SER A 84 0.14 16.75 -0.63
C SER A 84 1.33 17.70 -0.69
N ALA A 85 1.17 18.89 -0.11
CA ALA A 85 2.24 19.90 -0.04
C ALA A 85 3.45 19.42 0.76
N GLN A 86 3.22 18.57 1.77
CA GLN A 86 4.26 17.94 2.58
C GLN A 86 4.02 16.42 2.64
N THR A 87 5.10 15.65 2.60
CA THR A 87 5.01 14.20 2.74
C THR A 87 4.52 13.81 4.13
N PHE A 88 3.90 12.63 4.26
CA PHE A 88 3.56 12.06 5.55
C PHE A 88 4.78 12.01 6.49
N GLU A 89 5.91 11.52 6.00
CA GLU A 89 7.16 11.42 6.78
C GLU A 89 7.57 12.78 7.35
N LYS A 90 7.58 13.85 6.52
CA LYS A 90 7.96 15.18 6.98
C LYS A 90 6.98 15.74 8.03
N GLN A 91 5.70 15.48 7.88
CA GLN A 91 4.69 15.83 8.87
C GLN A 91 4.85 14.99 10.16
N ALA A 92 5.13 13.69 10.04
CA ALA A 92 5.37 12.81 11.17
C ALA A 92 6.63 13.23 11.96
N GLU A 93 7.71 13.65 11.27
CA GLU A 93 8.89 14.23 11.91
C GLU A 93 8.53 15.48 12.71
N SER A 94 7.76 16.40 12.14
CA SER A 94 7.35 17.64 12.84
C SER A 94 6.46 17.39 14.06
N LYS A 95 5.71 16.28 14.04
CA LYS A 95 4.86 15.83 15.16
C LYS A 95 5.57 14.90 16.15
N ASN A 96 6.89 14.65 15.99
CA ASN A 96 7.68 13.73 16.81
C ASN A 96 7.14 12.28 16.85
N LEU A 97 6.57 11.81 15.73
CA LEU A 97 6.03 10.45 15.57
C LEU A 97 7.04 9.45 15.01
N MET A 98 8.26 9.90 14.68
CA MET A 98 9.32 9.01 14.21
C MET A 98 9.79 8.13 15.36
N THR A 99 9.93 6.84 15.09
CA THR A 99 10.37 5.89 16.12
C THR A 99 11.81 6.15 16.54
N LYS A 100 12.04 6.19 17.84
CA LYS A 100 13.38 6.28 18.45
C LYS A 100 13.83 4.94 19.03
N GLU A 101 12.87 4.10 19.40
CA GLU A 101 13.04 2.78 19.99
C GLU A 101 12.39 1.74 19.11
N ASN A 102 12.20 0.54 19.62
CA ASN A 102 11.53 -0.54 18.89
C ASN A 102 10.08 -0.66 19.37
N PRO A 103 9.12 0.03 18.73
CA PRO A 103 7.72 -0.03 19.10
C PRO A 103 7.09 -1.39 18.77
N GLU A 104 5.93 -1.69 19.33
CA GLU A 104 5.17 -2.91 19.05
C GLU A 104 4.85 -3.05 17.57
N THR A 105 4.53 -1.94 16.91
CA THR A 105 4.20 -1.92 15.48
C THR A 105 4.94 -0.79 14.75
N ILE A 106 5.19 -1.00 13.46
CA ILE A 106 5.75 -0.02 12.53
C ILE A 106 4.74 0.26 11.44
N LEU A 107 4.46 1.52 11.17
CA LEU A 107 3.61 1.92 10.07
C LEU A 107 4.38 1.93 8.75
N PHE A 108 3.94 1.13 7.78
CA PHE A 108 4.36 1.27 6.39
C PHE A 108 3.35 2.16 5.67
N GLN A 109 3.69 3.45 5.51
CA GLN A 109 2.77 4.51 5.08
C GLN A 109 2.30 4.39 3.64
N THR A 110 2.98 3.59 2.79
CA THR A 110 2.70 3.50 1.35
C THR A 110 2.99 4.78 0.56
N CYS A 111 3.19 4.69 -0.76
CA CYS A 111 3.42 5.87 -1.59
C CYS A 111 2.22 6.82 -1.65
N TYR A 112 0.99 6.28 -1.56
CA TYR A 112 -0.23 7.08 -1.61
C TYR A 112 -0.40 7.94 -0.35
N VAL A 113 -0.25 7.35 0.82
CA VAL A 113 -0.29 8.07 2.10
C VAL A 113 0.89 9.04 2.22
N GLN A 114 2.07 8.62 1.77
CA GLN A 114 3.27 9.46 1.78
C GLN A 114 3.09 10.73 0.97
N ASN A 115 2.42 10.64 -0.19
CA ASN A 115 2.49 11.68 -1.21
C ASN A 115 1.15 12.37 -1.51
N ASN A 116 0.02 11.74 -1.21
CA ASN A 116 -1.31 12.24 -1.58
C ASN A 116 -2.20 12.50 -0.37
N GLU A 117 -2.43 11.51 0.48
CA GLU A 117 -3.34 11.61 1.63
C GLU A 117 -2.65 11.22 2.96
N PRO A 118 -1.79 12.07 3.53
CA PRO A 118 -1.11 11.82 4.80
C PRO A 118 -2.06 11.56 5.97
N GLU A 119 -3.26 12.11 5.95
CA GLU A 119 -4.27 12.01 6.98
C GLU A 119 -4.64 10.56 7.27
N ILE A 120 -4.72 9.68 6.26
CA ILE A 120 -4.98 8.26 6.45
C ILE A 120 -3.95 7.63 7.40
N GLY A 121 -2.69 8.04 7.28
CA GLY A 121 -1.63 7.58 8.18
C GLY A 121 -1.81 8.09 9.61
N PHE A 122 -2.16 9.36 9.78
CA PHE A 122 -2.39 9.96 11.09
C PHE A 122 -3.63 9.38 11.78
N ASP A 123 -4.73 9.21 11.05
CA ASP A 123 -5.94 8.56 11.57
C ASP A 123 -5.65 7.13 12.03
N THR A 124 -4.85 6.39 11.26
CA THR A 124 -4.43 5.03 11.67
C THR A 124 -3.60 5.06 12.95
N LEU A 125 -2.64 5.98 13.08
CA LEU A 125 -1.85 6.13 14.29
C LEU A 125 -2.72 6.51 15.51
N GLU A 126 -3.73 7.37 15.30
CA GLU A 126 -4.67 7.75 16.35
C GLU A 126 -5.52 6.56 16.81
N VAL A 127 -6.08 5.79 15.87
CA VAL A 127 -6.83 4.57 16.19
C VAL A 127 -5.96 3.56 16.95
N LEU A 128 -4.72 3.33 16.53
CA LEU A 128 -3.80 2.42 17.23
C LEU A 128 -3.49 2.93 18.62
N LYS A 129 -3.15 4.21 18.78
CA LYS A 129 -2.91 4.84 20.07
C LYS A 129 -4.11 4.77 21.00
N HIS A 130 -5.33 4.96 20.47
CA HIS A 130 -6.56 4.84 21.25
C HIS A 130 -6.76 3.42 21.82
N ASN A 131 -6.24 2.41 21.14
CA ASN A 131 -6.24 1.02 21.56
C ASN A 131 -4.97 0.60 22.34
N ASP A 132 -4.23 1.53 22.88
CA ASP A 132 -2.99 1.32 23.63
C ASP A 132 -1.95 0.49 22.84
N VAL A 133 -1.88 0.71 21.52
CA VAL A 133 -0.89 0.11 20.61
C VAL A 133 0.18 1.13 20.26
N GLU A 134 1.41 0.84 20.64
CA GLU A 134 2.55 1.68 20.24
C GLU A 134 2.91 1.44 18.78
N CYS A 135 2.80 2.49 17.96
CA CYS A 135 3.12 2.45 16.54
C CYS A 135 4.13 3.53 16.17
N GLY A 136 5.26 3.12 15.60
CA GLY A 136 6.31 4.02 15.15
C GLY A 136 6.32 4.24 13.64
N CYS A 137 6.88 5.38 13.20
CA CYS A 137 7.16 5.66 11.80
C CYS A 137 8.64 5.55 11.52
N VAL A 138 9.02 4.89 10.44
CA VAL A 138 10.41 4.71 10.00
C VAL A 138 10.72 5.65 8.85
N LYS A 139 11.87 6.32 8.93
CA LYS A 139 12.32 7.27 7.92
C LYS A 139 12.85 6.60 6.66
N GLY A 140 12.48 7.19 5.51
CA GLY A 140 13.05 6.83 4.21
C GLY A 140 12.51 5.51 3.67
N LEU A 141 11.27 5.13 3.99
CA LEU A 141 10.58 4.05 3.31
C LEU A 141 10.18 4.50 1.90
N GLU A 142 10.30 3.59 0.93
CA GLU A 142 9.96 3.82 -0.48
C GLU A 142 8.69 3.07 -0.87
N CYS A 143 8.22 3.31 -2.10
CA CYS A 143 7.13 2.53 -2.70
C CYS A 143 7.39 1.02 -2.55
N CYS A 144 6.33 0.23 -2.36
CA CYS A 144 6.45 -1.24 -2.33
C CYS A 144 6.88 -1.85 -3.68
N GLY A 145 6.95 -1.06 -4.74
CA GLY A 145 7.38 -1.48 -6.06
C GLY A 145 6.28 -2.12 -6.92
N MET A 146 5.01 -2.07 -6.52
CA MET A 146 3.91 -2.62 -7.32
C MET A 146 3.85 -2.04 -8.74
N PRO A 147 4.01 -0.73 -9.00
CA PRO A 147 4.04 -0.20 -10.36
C PRO A 147 5.16 -0.80 -11.21
N SER A 148 6.32 -1.01 -10.62
CA SER A 148 7.44 -1.67 -11.31
C SER A 148 7.15 -3.14 -11.60
N TRP A 149 6.48 -3.84 -10.68
CA TRP A 149 6.06 -5.23 -10.85
C TRP A 149 5.08 -5.38 -12.01
N GLU A 150 4.07 -4.54 -12.09
CA GLU A 150 3.07 -4.48 -13.16
C GLU A 150 3.70 -4.26 -14.54
N GLN A 151 4.67 -3.37 -14.61
CA GLN A 151 5.42 -3.06 -15.83
C GLN A 151 6.45 -4.14 -16.21
N GLY A 152 6.71 -5.11 -15.32
CA GLY A 152 7.75 -6.12 -15.52
C GLY A 152 9.17 -5.62 -15.26
N ASP A 153 9.33 -4.44 -14.65
CA ASP A 153 10.61 -3.89 -14.24
C ASP A 153 11.11 -4.52 -12.93
N LEU A 154 11.55 -5.75 -13.05
CA LEU A 154 11.99 -6.54 -11.89
C LEU A 154 13.27 -5.98 -11.24
N GLU A 155 14.07 -5.19 -11.96
CA GLU A 155 15.28 -4.59 -11.40
C GLU A 155 14.92 -3.47 -10.42
N SER A 156 14.05 -2.54 -10.82
CA SER A 156 13.55 -1.50 -9.94
C SER A 156 12.78 -2.08 -8.74
N LEU A 157 11.97 -3.12 -8.98
CA LEU A 157 11.29 -3.81 -7.90
C LEU A 157 12.26 -4.41 -6.87
N ARG A 158 13.34 -5.06 -7.31
CA ARG A 158 14.38 -5.59 -6.40
C ARG A 158 15.03 -4.49 -5.56
N LYS A 159 15.29 -3.32 -6.16
CA LYS A 159 15.85 -2.17 -5.44
C LYS A 159 14.94 -1.70 -4.33
N HIS A 160 13.65 -1.47 -4.62
CA HIS A 160 12.65 -1.09 -3.62
C HIS A 160 12.50 -2.16 -2.53
N ALA A 161 12.41 -3.43 -2.90
CA ALA A 161 12.29 -4.53 -1.95
C ALA A 161 13.46 -4.56 -0.97
N LYS A 162 14.71 -4.56 -1.47
CA LYS A 162 15.91 -4.55 -0.63
C LYS A 162 15.99 -3.31 0.25
N HIS A 163 15.65 -2.14 -0.29
CA HIS A 163 15.65 -0.89 0.46
C HIS A 163 14.68 -0.97 1.65
N ASN A 164 13.43 -1.32 1.40
CA ASN A 164 12.41 -1.42 2.44
C ASN A 164 12.72 -2.52 3.47
N ILE A 165 13.23 -3.68 3.02
CA ILE A 165 13.68 -4.76 3.91
C ILE A 165 14.77 -4.24 4.85
N ASN A 166 15.81 -3.59 4.33
CA ASN A 166 16.91 -3.06 5.13
C ASN A 166 16.45 -2.06 6.19
N LYS A 167 15.39 -1.30 5.91
CA LYS A 167 14.80 -0.34 6.86
C LYS A 167 13.92 -1.00 7.93
N LEU A 168 13.16 -2.01 7.56
CA LEU A 168 12.16 -2.63 8.41
C LEU A 168 12.69 -3.82 9.22
N LEU A 169 13.61 -4.61 8.65
CA LEU A 169 14.11 -5.84 9.26
C LEU A 169 14.69 -5.66 10.67
N PRO A 170 15.47 -4.60 10.96
CA PRO A 170 15.99 -4.39 12.32
C PRO A 170 14.90 -4.26 13.39
N HIS A 171 13.73 -3.76 13.05
CA HIS A 171 12.58 -3.67 13.94
C HIS A 171 11.85 -5.01 14.03
N VAL A 172 11.68 -5.69 12.89
CA VAL A 172 11.06 -7.03 12.84
C VAL A 172 11.84 -8.05 13.66
N GLU A 173 13.16 -8.04 13.59
CA GLU A 173 14.03 -8.94 14.38
C GLU A 173 13.95 -8.67 15.88
N LYS A 174 13.50 -7.50 16.28
CA LYS A 174 13.22 -7.16 17.69
C LYS A 174 11.73 -7.41 18.07
N GLY A 175 10.92 -7.93 17.17
CA GLY A 175 9.54 -8.34 17.44
C GLY A 175 8.43 -7.40 16.94
N SER A 176 8.76 -6.25 16.33
CA SER A 176 7.74 -5.35 15.80
C SER A 176 6.96 -5.99 14.64
N LYS A 177 5.65 -5.75 14.61
CA LYS A 177 4.82 -6.01 13.41
C LYS A 177 4.89 -4.82 12.46
N VAL A 178 4.76 -5.07 11.16
CA VAL A 178 4.73 -4.02 10.13
C VAL A 178 3.30 -3.89 9.60
N LEU A 179 2.69 -2.74 9.82
CA LEU A 179 1.32 -2.47 9.41
C LEU A 179 1.31 -1.74 8.07
N ALA A 180 0.99 -2.46 7.00
CA ALA A 180 0.89 -1.90 5.66
C ALA A 180 -0.51 -1.37 5.41
N LEU A 181 -0.64 -0.05 5.20
CA LEU A 181 -1.93 0.64 5.04
C LEU A 181 -2.69 0.25 3.76
N ASN A 182 -2.00 -0.27 2.76
CA ASN A 182 -2.61 -0.68 1.51
C ASN A 182 -2.45 -2.20 1.30
N PRO A 183 -3.53 -2.93 1.01
CA PRO A 183 -3.49 -4.38 0.74
C PRO A 183 -2.54 -4.79 -0.38
N THR A 184 -2.32 -3.94 -1.37
CA THR A 184 -1.34 -4.17 -2.43
C THR A 184 0.07 -4.22 -1.86
N CYS A 185 0.43 -3.28 -0.98
CA CYS A 185 1.75 -3.23 -0.37
C CYS A 185 1.98 -4.44 0.55
N SER A 186 0.98 -4.84 1.34
CA SER A 186 1.10 -6.05 2.16
C SER A 186 1.26 -7.31 1.30
N MET A 187 0.53 -7.42 0.19
CA MET A 187 0.68 -8.52 -0.76
C MET A 187 2.10 -8.57 -1.35
N MET A 188 2.63 -7.43 -1.79
CA MET A 188 3.99 -7.34 -2.32
C MET A 188 5.03 -7.84 -1.31
N MET A 189 4.94 -7.39 -0.06
CA MET A 189 5.88 -7.80 1.00
C MET A 189 5.71 -9.27 1.42
N LYS A 190 4.46 -9.76 1.50
CA LYS A 190 4.17 -11.13 1.95
C LYS A 190 4.49 -12.18 0.89
N ARG A 191 4.26 -11.88 -0.39
CA ARG A 191 4.32 -12.88 -1.46
C ARG A 191 5.42 -12.61 -2.48
N GLU A 192 5.44 -11.40 -3.04
CA GLU A 192 6.28 -11.12 -4.19
C GLU A 192 7.76 -10.93 -3.82
N TYR A 193 8.06 -10.26 -2.69
CA TYR A 193 9.45 -10.09 -2.24
C TYR A 193 10.17 -11.42 -1.99
N PRO A 194 9.60 -12.40 -1.22
CA PRO A 194 10.24 -13.70 -1.04
C PRO A 194 10.41 -14.51 -2.32
N GLU A 195 9.55 -14.32 -3.31
CA GLU A 195 9.68 -15.01 -4.60
C GLU A 195 10.69 -14.35 -5.55
N LEU A 196 10.82 -13.02 -5.47
CA LEU A 196 11.68 -12.23 -6.33
C LEU A 196 13.16 -12.29 -5.90
N LEU A 197 13.41 -12.36 -4.61
CA LEU A 197 14.75 -12.27 -4.03
C LEU A 197 15.37 -13.67 -3.85
N GLU A 198 16.69 -13.72 -3.70
CA GLU A 198 17.46 -14.96 -3.60
C GLU A 198 18.42 -14.91 -2.40
N GLY A 199 18.91 -16.07 -1.97
CA GLY A 199 19.89 -16.18 -0.89
C GLY A 199 19.43 -15.53 0.41
N SER A 200 20.33 -14.82 1.08
CA SER A 200 20.06 -14.10 2.34
C SER A 200 18.98 -13.03 2.21
N ASP A 201 18.84 -12.39 1.05
CA ASP A 201 17.79 -11.41 0.79
C ASP A 201 16.39 -12.05 0.81
N ARG A 202 16.28 -13.29 0.32
CA ARG A 202 15.03 -14.07 0.39
C ARG A 202 14.66 -14.41 1.83
N GLU A 203 15.64 -14.80 2.63
CA GLU A 203 15.42 -15.11 4.05
C GLU A 203 14.97 -13.86 4.82
N ALA A 204 15.60 -12.72 4.56
CA ALA A 204 15.19 -11.43 5.10
C ALA A 204 13.76 -11.05 4.67
N ALA A 205 13.43 -11.27 3.39
CA ALA A 205 12.08 -11.04 2.88
C ALA A 205 11.04 -11.95 3.53
N ARG A 206 11.36 -13.22 3.83
CA ARG A 206 10.46 -14.13 4.55
C ARG A 206 10.21 -13.68 5.98
N LYS A 207 11.26 -13.28 6.71
CA LYS A 207 11.11 -12.71 8.06
C LYS A 207 10.19 -11.48 8.05
N LEU A 208 10.39 -10.58 7.08
CA LEU A 208 9.52 -9.43 6.90
C LEU A 208 8.07 -9.85 6.58
N ALA A 209 7.89 -10.81 5.67
CA ALA A 209 6.57 -11.31 5.26
C ALA A 209 5.73 -11.83 6.44
N ASP A 210 6.38 -12.55 7.39
CA ASP A 210 5.74 -13.08 8.60
C ASP A 210 5.34 -11.98 9.61
N ALA A 211 5.99 -10.83 9.52
CA ALA A 211 5.69 -9.69 10.39
C ALA A 211 4.68 -8.70 9.79
N VAL A 212 4.44 -8.76 8.47
CA VAL A 212 3.52 -7.81 7.79
C VAL A 212 2.07 -8.17 8.04
N GLN A 213 1.27 -7.17 8.41
CA GLN A 213 -0.19 -7.25 8.51
C GLN A 213 -0.84 -6.00 7.93
N ASN A 214 -2.13 -6.08 7.60
CA ASN A 214 -2.94 -4.87 7.40
C ASN A 214 -3.43 -4.36 8.77
N PRO A 215 -3.63 -3.06 8.98
CA PRO A 215 -4.12 -2.54 10.26
C PRO A 215 -5.42 -3.20 10.75
N THR A 216 -6.31 -3.54 9.82
CA THR A 216 -7.58 -4.23 10.16
C THR A 216 -7.38 -5.68 10.59
N GLU A 217 -6.35 -6.37 10.09
CA GLU A 217 -5.97 -7.70 10.59
C GLU A 217 -5.44 -7.59 12.00
N TYR A 218 -4.50 -6.67 12.24
CA TYR A 218 -3.90 -6.43 13.55
C TYR A 218 -4.96 -6.06 14.61
N LEU A 219 -5.83 -5.09 14.33
CA LEU A 219 -6.91 -4.69 15.24
C LEU A 219 -7.89 -5.84 15.50
N TRP A 220 -8.16 -6.67 14.48
CA TRP A 220 -8.98 -7.85 14.66
C TRP A 220 -8.34 -8.88 15.58
N ASP A 221 -7.04 -9.06 15.53
CA ASP A 221 -6.32 -10.00 16.38
C ASP A 221 -6.39 -9.59 17.85
N ILE A 222 -6.20 -8.31 18.17
CA ILE A 222 -6.28 -7.78 19.54
C ILE A 222 -7.71 -7.53 20.05
N ARG A 223 -8.77 -7.75 19.24
CA ARG A 223 -10.17 -7.40 19.57
C ARG A 223 -10.73 -8.02 20.84
N LYS A 224 -10.09 -9.04 21.39
CA LYS A 224 -10.47 -9.70 22.66
C LYS A 224 -9.61 -9.26 23.83
N GLU A 225 -8.59 -8.45 23.61
CA GLU A 225 -7.73 -7.90 24.64
C GLU A 225 -8.41 -6.72 25.33
N GLU A 226 -8.09 -6.47 26.59
CA GLU A 226 -8.67 -5.37 27.38
C GLU A 226 -8.36 -3.98 26.79
N ARG A 227 -7.23 -3.86 26.11
CA ARG A 227 -6.82 -2.61 25.45
C ARG A 227 -7.67 -2.26 24.23
N PHE A 228 -8.41 -3.21 23.64
CA PHE A 228 -9.27 -2.92 22.49
C PHE A 228 -10.52 -2.17 22.92
N LYS A 229 -10.62 -0.89 22.57
CA LYS A 229 -11.72 -0.01 22.95
C LYS A 229 -12.91 -0.16 22.02
N ARG A 230 -14.11 -0.12 22.62
CA ARG A 230 -15.40 -0.14 21.90
C ARG A 230 -16.27 1.05 22.27
N ASP A 231 -15.66 2.12 22.72
CA ASP A 231 -16.29 3.35 23.18
C ASP A 231 -16.65 4.29 22.03
N PHE A 232 -17.35 3.77 21.03
CA PHE A 232 -17.77 4.53 19.85
C PHE A 232 -18.67 5.70 20.26
N LYS A 233 -18.27 6.94 19.95
CA LYS A 233 -18.99 8.17 20.32
C LYS A 233 -20.02 8.60 19.28
N SER A 234 -19.86 8.14 18.02
CA SER A 234 -20.74 8.48 16.91
C SER A 234 -20.79 7.35 15.89
N THR A 235 -21.81 7.37 15.05
CA THR A 235 -21.93 6.45 13.91
C THR A 235 -21.64 7.17 12.60
N PRO A 236 -20.96 6.54 11.64
CA PRO A 236 -20.65 7.14 10.33
C PRO A 236 -21.90 7.11 9.43
N GLY A 237 -22.91 7.93 9.69
CA GLY A 237 -24.13 8.01 8.86
C GLY A 237 -24.91 6.69 8.71
N ASP A 238 -25.98 6.72 7.90
CA ASP A 238 -26.93 5.61 7.76
C ASP A 238 -26.46 4.50 6.81
N LYS A 239 -25.53 4.80 5.90
CA LYS A 239 -25.09 3.87 4.84
C LYS A 239 -23.56 3.80 4.81
N VAL A 240 -23.03 2.62 5.13
CA VAL A 240 -21.61 2.31 5.03
C VAL A 240 -21.43 1.20 4.00
N ALA A 241 -20.57 1.43 2.99
CA ALA A 241 -20.16 0.40 2.06
C ALA A 241 -18.73 -0.07 2.42
N TYR A 242 -18.52 -1.37 2.37
CA TYR A 242 -17.19 -1.98 2.51
C TYR A 242 -16.82 -2.68 1.21
N HIS A 243 -15.85 -2.14 0.51
CA HIS A 243 -15.25 -2.80 -0.65
C HIS A 243 -14.19 -3.79 -0.16
N ALA A 244 -14.30 -5.06 -0.59
CA ALA A 244 -13.31 -6.09 -0.27
C ALA A 244 -12.19 -6.13 -1.32
N PRO A 245 -11.00 -5.56 -1.04
CA PRO A 245 -9.92 -5.47 -2.03
C PRO A 245 -9.46 -6.84 -2.52
N CYS A 246 -9.22 -6.97 -3.84
CA CYS A 246 -8.75 -8.24 -4.42
C CYS A 246 -7.46 -8.70 -3.79
N HIS A 247 -6.50 -7.79 -3.60
CA HIS A 247 -5.20 -8.10 -2.98
C HIS A 247 -5.30 -8.51 -1.51
N LEU A 248 -6.31 -8.06 -0.78
CA LEU A 248 -6.57 -8.54 0.59
C LEU A 248 -7.19 -9.95 0.57
N ARG A 249 -8.12 -10.20 -0.37
CA ARG A 249 -8.76 -11.51 -0.51
C ARG A 249 -7.78 -12.60 -0.90
N THR A 250 -6.80 -12.31 -1.78
CA THR A 250 -5.77 -13.28 -2.18
C THR A 250 -4.82 -13.65 -1.04
N GLN A 251 -4.70 -12.81 -0.02
CA GLN A 251 -3.91 -13.08 1.19
C GLN A 251 -4.66 -13.94 2.21
N GLY A 252 -5.93 -14.25 1.99
CA GLY A 252 -6.74 -15.03 2.93
C GLY A 252 -7.14 -14.29 4.20
N ALA A 253 -6.95 -12.96 4.26
CA ALA A 253 -7.21 -12.14 5.44
C ALA A 253 -8.71 -12.04 5.82
N GLY A 254 -9.62 -12.50 4.96
CA GLY A 254 -11.06 -12.42 5.16
C GLY A 254 -11.58 -10.99 5.10
N PHE A 255 -12.70 -10.73 5.79
CA PHE A 255 -13.37 -9.43 5.78
C PHE A 255 -13.17 -8.68 7.11
N ARG A 256 -11.96 -8.71 7.68
CA ARG A 256 -11.67 -8.16 9.02
C ARG A 256 -12.09 -6.70 9.17
N GLY A 257 -11.84 -5.85 8.17
CA GLY A 257 -12.28 -4.45 8.17
C GLY A 257 -13.80 -4.30 8.25
N ARG A 258 -14.56 -5.08 7.46
CA ARG A 258 -16.02 -5.13 7.56
C ARG A 258 -16.47 -5.55 8.95
N ASP A 259 -15.84 -6.57 9.51
CA ASP A 259 -16.25 -7.14 10.79
C ASP A 259 -15.94 -6.18 11.96
N LEU A 260 -14.84 -5.39 11.86
CA LEU A 260 -14.55 -4.28 12.78
C LEU A 260 -15.61 -3.17 12.67
N ILE A 261 -15.97 -2.76 11.46
CA ILE A 261 -17.02 -1.74 11.23
C ILE A 261 -18.36 -2.18 11.82
N ARG A 262 -18.68 -3.48 11.75
CA ARG A 262 -19.92 -4.04 12.36
C ARG A 262 -19.94 -3.99 13.89
N MET A 263 -18.80 -3.73 14.54
CA MET A 263 -18.77 -3.52 16.00
C MET A 263 -19.29 -2.14 16.39
N ILE A 264 -19.34 -1.19 15.46
CA ILE A 264 -19.93 0.14 15.71
C ILE A 264 -21.44 -0.01 15.85
N PRO A 265 -22.06 0.42 16.96
CA PRO A 265 -23.48 0.27 17.18
C PRO A 265 -24.33 0.85 16.05
N GLY A 266 -25.28 0.07 15.55
CA GLY A 266 -26.20 0.48 14.49
C GLY A 266 -25.64 0.42 13.06
N VAL A 267 -24.35 0.14 12.88
CA VAL A 267 -23.73 0.10 11.55
C VAL A 267 -23.82 -1.29 10.92
N LYS A 268 -24.37 -1.36 9.71
CA LYS A 268 -24.47 -2.57 8.89
C LYS A 268 -23.80 -2.31 7.53
N PRO A 269 -22.48 -2.56 7.40
CA PRO A 269 -21.79 -2.27 6.15
C PRO A 269 -22.27 -3.19 5.02
N GLN A 270 -22.59 -2.60 3.88
CA GLN A 270 -22.87 -3.34 2.66
C GLN A 270 -21.55 -3.82 2.04
N LEU A 271 -21.43 -5.14 1.84
CA LEU A 271 -20.26 -5.74 1.23
C LEU A 271 -20.32 -5.62 -0.31
N THR A 272 -19.27 -5.07 -0.90
CA THR A 272 -19.05 -5.04 -2.34
C THR A 272 -17.76 -5.79 -2.68
N MET A 273 -17.83 -6.75 -3.60
CA MET A 273 -16.70 -7.58 -4.04
C MET A 273 -16.34 -7.39 -5.51
N GLU A 274 -16.86 -6.34 -6.12
CA GLU A 274 -16.57 -5.96 -7.49
C GLU A 274 -15.11 -5.53 -7.66
N CYS A 275 -14.62 -5.48 -8.88
CA CYS A 275 -13.31 -4.92 -9.18
C CYS A 275 -13.35 -3.39 -9.00
N CYS A 276 -12.38 -2.83 -8.31
CA CYS A 276 -12.27 -1.38 -8.17
C CYS A 276 -11.77 -0.68 -9.45
N GLY A 277 -11.31 -1.44 -10.46
CA GLY A 277 -10.72 -0.90 -11.68
C GLY A 277 -9.38 -0.20 -11.47
N HIS A 278 -8.80 -0.30 -10.27
CA HIS A 278 -7.50 0.30 -9.97
C HIS A 278 -6.44 -0.80 -9.87
N ASP A 279 -5.73 -1.02 -10.95
CA ASP A 279 -4.68 -2.02 -11.06
C ASP A 279 -3.36 -1.33 -11.44
N GLY A 280 -2.56 -1.03 -10.44
CA GLY A 280 -1.23 -0.44 -10.58
C GLY A 280 -1.20 0.81 -11.46
N THR A 281 -0.91 0.62 -12.73
CA THR A 281 -0.76 1.69 -13.73
C THR A 281 -1.93 1.83 -14.69
N TYR A 282 -3.06 1.18 -14.42
CA TYR A 282 -4.23 1.19 -15.31
C TYR A 282 -4.93 2.54 -15.35
#